data_0956df871d12fd1b1341b697d8666c4f
#
_entry.id   0956df871d12fd1b1341b697d8666c4f
#
_cell.length_a   1.000
_cell.length_b   1.000
_cell.length_c   1.000
_cell.angle_alpha   90.00
_cell.angle_beta   90.00
_cell.angle_gamma   90.00
#
_symmetry.space_group_name_H-M   'P 1'
#
loop_
_entity.id
_entity.type
_entity.pdbx_description
1 polymer ?
#
loop_
_entity_poly.entity_id
_entity_poly.type
_entity_poly.pdbx_seq_one_letter_code
_entity_poly.pdbx_strand_id
1 'polypeptide(L)'
;NSTLPLKKGDKVAVFGRMAFHYYKSGLGSGGLVNTRYVVGILDALRACKDIALDEELIGIYEKWIKDHPYDEGEGWGLVPWSQEEMPVTEEMLQTASGDDVALVILGRTAGEDQDNTDKPGSYKLTRTEEDLIRKVSSQFSRTAVILNVGNIIDMKWVREFDPAAVLYAWQGGQEGGNGVCDVLTGRVNPCGKLTDTIAEDISDYPSTSNFGDLQKNYYKEDIYVGYRYFETFAKDKVLYPFGFGLSYTSFSVQASAEEKDEHTVCVKATVKNTGTKPGKEVLEVYAKAPQGVLDTPVRVLCGFAKTKELAAGEEEHITLEIPKNTFASYDDSGVTGHRDCFVLLEGTYTIYVGTDVRTAQKAGSYPQTFTVLEQLEEVCAPQKPFARMTRKPGDVIGYSDTPERIYGPYDRVEKPAEISQTGDKGYRLEDVYDKKISMETFVAQLSDEDLIMLFRGEGMCSPKVTPGTAAAFAGLTSSLRKFRIPAECASDGPSGIRMDCGTKAFSLPNGTLLGCTFNCELVRQLYEMTGLELRLNRVDTLLGPGLNIHRNPLNGRNFEYISEDPFLTGKMGAAQLQ
;
A
#
# COMPACT_ATOMS: atom_id res chain seq x y z
N ASN A 1 27.47 2.23 -8.63
CA ASN A 1 27.79 1.53 -9.86
C ASN A 1 27.17 2.25 -11.05
N SER A 2 27.53 1.91 -12.26
CA SER A 2 27.07 2.57 -13.49
C SER A 2 26.07 1.69 -14.28
N THR A 3 25.34 0.80 -13.62
CA THR A 3 24.43 -0.14 -14.26
C THR A 3 23.16 0.56 -14.72
N LEU A 4 22.56 1.34 -13.86
CA LEU A 4 21.40 2.18 -14.17
C LEU A 4 21.74 3.65 -13.97
N PRO A 5 21.13 4.56 -14.74
CA PRO A 5 20.25 4.26 -15.88
C PRO A 5 21.02 3.61 -17.04
N LEU A 6 20.28 2.90 -17.91
CA LEU A 6 20.78 2.37 -19.17
C LEU A 6 21.33 3.53 -20.03
N LYS A 7 22.39 3.25 -20.77
CA LYS A 7 23.00 4.25 -21.65
C LYS A 7 22.35 4.19 -23.03
N LYS A 8 22.33 5.33 -23.69
CA LYS A 8 21.88 5.38 -25.08
C LYS A 8 22.78 4.50 -25.96
N GLY A 9 22.16 3.58 -26.66
CA GLY A 9 22.82 2.61 -27.53
C GLY A 9 23.20 1.31 -26.84
N ASP A 10 22.96 1.14 -25.51
CA ASP A 10 23.15 -0.16 -24.85
C ASP A 10 22.38 -1.25 -25.59
N LYS A 11 23.04 -2.38 -25.82
CA LYS A 11 22.40 -3.63 -26.22
C LYS A 11 22.00 -4.42 -24.97
N VAL A 12 20.74 -4.78 -24.87
CA VAL A 12 20.10 -5.24 -23.64
C VAL A 12 19.63 -6.68 -23.79
N ALA A 13 20.21 -7.58 -23.01
CA ALA A 13 19.72 -8.95 -22.83
C ALA A 13 18.55 -8.96 -21.83
N VAL A 14 17.39 -9.45 -22.25
CA VAL A 14 16.22 -9.56 -21.37
C VAL A 14 15.99 -11.02 -21.00
N PHE A 15 16.12 -11.33 -19.72
CA PHE A 15 15.89 -12.63 -19.13
C PHE A 15 14.66 -12.63 -18.24
N GLY A 16 14.06 -13.79 -18.06
CA GLY A 16 12.91 -14.01 -17.18
C GLY A 16 11.59 -14.01 -17.92
N ARG A 17 10.83 -15.07 -17.70
CA ARG A 17 9.49 -15.26 -18.26
C ARG A 17 8.56 -14.07 -18.03
N MET A 18 8.73 -13.39 -16.89
CA MET A 18 7.83 -12.29 -16.50
C MET A 18 8.02 -11.01 -17.34
N ALA A 19 9.04 -10.95 -18.20
CA ALA A 19 9.10 -9.95 -19.26
C ALA A 19 7.89 -10.03 -20.22
N PHE A 20 7.40 -11.26 -20.47
CA PHE A 20 6.32 -11.56 -21.41
C PHE A 20 4.92 -11.61 -20.75
N HIS A 21 4.86 -11.73 -19.41
CA HIS A 21 3.62 -11.89 -18.65
C HIS A 21 3.55 -10.88 -17.50
N TYR A 22 3.48 -9.60 -17.87
CA TYR A 22 3.46 -8.51 -16.92
C TYR A 22 2.22 -8.53 -16.01
N TYR A 23 2.44 -8.53 -14.70
CA TYR A 23 1.39 -8.36 -13.70
C TYR A 23 1.06 -6.89 -13.52
N LYS A 24 -0.03 -6.42 -14.15
CA LYS A 24 -0.49 -5.03 -14.00
C LYS A 24 -1.05 -4.73 -12.61
N SER A 25 -1.64 -5.74 -11.96
CA SER A 25 -2.27 -5.66 -10.64
C SER A 25 -2.41 -7.07 -10.05
N GLY A 26 -2.80 -7.18 -8.78
CA GLY A 26 -3.20 -8.45 -8.18
C GLY A 26 -4.54 -8.96 -8.68
N LEU A 27 -4.95 -10.10 -8.13
CA LEU A 27 -6.20 -10.80 -8.44
C LEU A 27 -7.31 -10.40 -7.47
N GLY A 28 -8.54 -10.77 -7.78
CA GLY A 28 -9.69 -10.55 -6.92
C GLY A 28 -10.32 -9.16 -7.06
N SER A 29 -11.07 -8.76 -6.04
CA SER A 29 -11.81 -7.49 -6.02
C SER A 29 -10.90 -6.28 -6.13
N GLY A 30 -9.69 -6.36 -5.58
CA GLY A 30 -8.71 -5.28 -5.58
C GLY A 30 -7.98 -5.04 -6.90
N GLY A 31 -8.03 -5.97 -7.88
CA GLY A 31 -7.11 -5.92 -9.01
C GLY A 31 -7.61 -6.32 -10.39
N LEU A 32 -8.63 -7.15 -10.53
CA LEU A 32 -9.09 -7.69 -11.82
C LEU A 32 -9.83 -6.65 -12.70
N VAL A 33 -9.24 -5.49 -12.93
CA VAL A 33 -9.79 -4.47 -13.82
C VAL A 33 -9.73 -4.92 -15.27
N ASN A 34 -10.86 -4.83 -15.97
CA ASN A 34 -10.97 -5.17 -17.37
C ASN A 34 -10.50 -4.00 -18.25
N THR A 35 -9.27 -4.06 -18.74
CA THR A 35 -8.62 -2.97 -19.48
C THR A 35 -8.76 -3.10 -21.00
N ARG A 36 -8.63 -2.00 -21.74
CA ARG A 36 -8.58 -2.02 -23.21
C ARG A 36 -7.26 -2.58 -23.73
N TYR A 37 -6.17 -2.29 -23.03
CA TYR A 37 -4.83 -2.73 -23.34
C TYR A 37 -3.99 -2.72 -22.05
N VAL A 38 -2.83 -3.33 -22.13
CA VAL A 38 -1.80 -3.27 -21.10
C VAL A 38 -0.46 -3.08 -21.80
N VAL A 39 0.36 -2.18 -21.32
CA VAL A 39 1.75 -2.03 -21.75
C VAL A 39 2.63 -2.73 -20.72
N GLY A 40 3.13 -3.90 -21.07
CA GLY A 40 4.06 -4.67 -20.27
C GLY A 40 5.49 -4.12 -20.33
N ILE A 41 6.37 -4.68 -19.50
CA ILE A 41 7.78 -4.22 -19.43
C ILE A 41 8.47 -4.45 -20.78
N LEU A 42 8.33 -5.62 -21.39
CA LEU A 42 8.95 -5.91 -22.68
C LEU A 42 8.37 -5.04 -23.81
N ASP A 43 7.07 -4.76 -23.79
CA ASP A 43 6.44 -3.89 -24.78
C ASP A 43 7.05 -2.49 -24.77
N ALA A 44 7.21 -1.94 -23.57
CA ALA A 44 7.81 -0.62 -23.37
C ALA A 44 9.29 -0.59 -23.76
N LEU A 45 10.05 -1.64 -23.43
CA LEU A 45 11.45 -1.76 -23.83
C LEU A 45 11.60 -1.87 -25.36
N ARG A 46 10.75 -2.65 -26.03
CA ARG A 46 10.73 -2.74 -27.51
C ARG A 46 10.37 -1.41 -28.18
N ALA A 47 9.49 -0.63 -27.57
CA ALA A 47 9.11 0.69 -28.08
C ALA A 47 10.20 1.77 -27.82
N CYS A 48 11.15 1.51 -26.92
CA CYS A 48 12.20 2.44 -26.55
C CYS A 48 13.27 2.54 -27.64
N LYS A 49 13.49 3.76 -28.18
CA LYS A 49 14.47 4.02 -29.23
C LYS A 49 15.89 4.28 -28.74
N ASP A 50 16.09 4.39 -27.42
CA ASP A 50 17.37 4.71 -26.83
C ASP A 50 18.24 3.48 -26.59
N ILE A 51 17.67 2.27 -26.64
CA ILE A 51 18.32 0.98 -26.42
C ILE A 51 18.02 0.01 -27.57
N ALA A 52 18.81 -1.04 -27.70
CA ALA A 52 18.57 -2.14 -28.61
C ALA A 52 18.37 -3.43 -27.81
N LEU A 53 17.33 -4.20 -28.11
CA LEU A 53 17.09 -5.49 -27.44
C LEU A 53 17.78 -6.63 -28.20
N ASP A 54 18.20 -7.65 -27.46
CA ASP A 54 18.60 -8.93 -28.05
C ASP A 54 17.36 -9.73 -28.46
N GLU A 55 16.91 -9.53 -29.69
CA GLU A 55 15.71 -10.23 -30.23
C GLU A 55 15.94 -11.73 -30.45
N GLU A 56 17.21 -12.20 -30.53
CA GLU A 56 17.50 -13.64 -30.63
C GLU A 56 17.23 -14.34 -29.28
N LEU A 57 17.72 -13.76 -28.18
CA LEU A 57 17.41 -14.25 -26.83
C LEU A 57 15.90 -14.19 -26.54
N ILE A 58 15.24 -13.09 -26.91
CA ILE A 58 13.79 -12.95 -26.78
C ILE A 58 13.06 -14.06 -27.56
N GLY A 59 13.51 -14.36 -28.78
CA GLY A 59 12.94 -15.44 -29.60
C GLY A 59 13.10 -16.83 -28.97
N ILE A 60 14.14 -17.09 -28.19
CA ILE A 60 14.31 -18.32 -27.41
C ILE A 60 13.19 -18.44 -26.35
N TYR A 61 12.95 -17.36 -25.58
CA TYR A 61 11.85 -17.33 -24.61
C TYR A 61 10.48 -17.47 -25.28
N GLU A 62 10.22 -16.76 -26.38
CA GLU A 62 8.93 -16.83 -27.10
C GLU A 62 8.64 -18.23 -27.61
N LYS A 63 9.68 -18.98 -28.03
CA LYS A 63 9.52 -20.38 -28.42
C LYS A 63 9.20 -21.27 -27.22
N TRP A 64 9.93 -21.12 -26.13
CA TRP A 64 9.75 -21.92 -24.90
C TRP A 64 8.36 -21.70 -24.29
N ILE A 65 7.89 -20.44 -24.23
CA ILE A 65 6.57 -20.08 -23.66
C ILE A 65 5.41 -20.77 -24.42
N LYS A 66 5.56 -21.07 -25.71
CA LYS A 66 4.52 -21.77 -26.48
C LYS A 66 4.30 -23.20 -25.95
N ASP A 67 5.37 -23.86 -25.52
CA ASP A 67 5.30 -25.20 -24.96
C ASP A 67 5.02 -25.18 -23.44
N HIS A 68 5.19 -24.02 -22.78
CA HIS A 68 4.98 -23.79 -21.36
C HIS A 68 4.00 -22.59 -21.18
N PRO A 69 2.72 -22.77 -21.49
CA PRO A 69 1.75 -21.68 -21.43
C PRO A 69 1.62 -21.12 -20.01
N TYR A 70 1.08 -19.91 -19.90
CA TYR A 70 0.76 -19.30 -18.61
C TYR A 70 -0.26 -20.17 -17.86
N ASP A 71 0.01 -20.46 -16.60
CA ASP A 71 -0.91 -21.18 -15.71
C ASP A 71 -1.93 -20.19 -15.15
N GLU A 72 -3.16 -20.29 -15.63
CA GLU A 72 -4.31 -19.47 -15.22
C GLU A 72 -4.93 -19.93 -13.90
N GLY A 73 -4.47 -21.08 -13.36
CA GLY A 73 -5.03 -21.71 -12.18
C GLY A 73 -6.39 -22.38 -12.40
N GLU A 74 -6.88 -23.06 -11.38
CA GLU A 74 -8.14 -23.82 -11.43
C GLU A 74 -9.28 -23.09 -10.72
N GLY A 75 -9.56 -21.84 -11.04
CA GLY A 75 -10.66 -21.11 -10.45
C GLY A 75 -10.36 -19.66 -10.13
N TRP A 76 -11.32 -19.02 -9.50
CA TRP A 76 -11.22 -17.60 -9.16
C TRP A 76 -10.14 -17.37 -8.11
N GLY A 77 -9.18 -16.50 -8.41
CA GLY A 77 -8.10 -16.14 -7.49
C GLY A 77 -7.02 -17.21 -7.26
N LEU A 78 -7.05 -18.36 -7.96
CA LEU A 78 -6.16 -19.49 -7.73
C LEU A 78 -4.96 -19.56 -8.70
N VAL A 79 -4.61 -18.46 -9.36
CA VAL A 79 -3.39 -18.37 -10.15
C VAL A 79 -2.17 -18.60 -9.25
N PRO A 80 -1.21 -19.44 -9.64
CA PRO A 80 0.01 -19.65 -8.85
C PRO A 80 0.76 -18.35 -8.59
N TRP A 81 1.36 -18.21 -7.40
CA TRP A 81 2.11 -17.01 -6.99
C TRP A 81 3.23 -16.66 -7.96
N SER A 82 3.90 -17.67 -8.52
CA SER A 82 4.86 -17.53 -9.62
C SER A 82 4.51 -18.49 -10.74
N GLN A 83 4.90 -18.12 -11.95
CA GLN A 83 4.84 -19.00 -13.11
C GLN A 83 6.12 -19.85 -13.21
N GLU A 84 6.06 -20.96 -13.93
CA GLU A 84 7.25 -21.76 -14.24
C GLU A 84 8.29 -20.90 -14.96
N GLU A 85 9.50 -20.81 -14.45
CA GLU A 85 10.60 -20.06 -15.08
C GLU A 85 11.43 -20.97 -15.98
N MET A 86 11.88 -20.41 -17.12
CA MET A 86 12.76 -21.10 -18.05
C MET A 86 14.16 -21.31 -17.46
N PRO A 87 14.67 -22.54 -17.39
CA PRO A 87 16.06 -22.77 -16.99
C PRO A 87 17.05 -22.09 -17.96
N VAL A 88 17.96 -21.31 -17.42
CA VAL A 88 19.02 -20.67 -18.21
C VAL A 88 20.00 -21.71 -18.75
N THR A 89 20.16 -21.73 -20.08
CA THR A 89 21.08 -22.61 -20.79
C THR A 89 22.37 -21.88 -21.20
N GLU A 90 23.41 -22.65 -21.51
CA GLU A 90 24.66 -22.10 -22.06
C GLU A 90 24.43 -21.41 -23.43
N GLU A 91 23.49 -21.90 -24.23
CA GLU A 91 23.10 -21.27 -25.50
C GLU A 91 22.58 -19.85 -25.27
N MET A 92 21.67 -19.65 -24.30
CA MET A 92 21.13 -18.31 -23.95
C MET A 92 22.23 -17.36 -23.50
N LEU A 93 23.13 -17.85 -22.65
CA LEU A 93 24.27 -17.05 -22.15
C LEU A 93 25.25 -16.71 -23.26
N GLN A 94 25.47 -17.61 -24.21
CA GLN A 94 26.34 -17.38 -25.35
C GLN A 94 25.71 -16.39 -26.35
N THR A 95 24.42 -16.51 -26.64
CA THR A 95 23.65 -15.58 -27.47
C THR A 95 23.80 -14.15 -26.93
N ALA A 96 23.61 -13.97 -25.63
CA ALA A 96 23.67 -12.67 -24.97
C ALA A 96 25.11 -12.19 -24.62
N SER A 97 26.15 -12.97 -24.93
CA SER A 97 27.53 -12.69 -24.46
C SER A 97 28.13 -11.36 -24.97
N GLY A 98 27.56 -10.80 -26.05
CA GLY A 98 27.97 -9.52 -26.62
C GLY A 98 27.13 -8.31 -26.18
N ASP A 99 26.20 -8.49 -25.26
CA ASP A 99 25.32 -7.43 -24.79
C ASP A 99 25.93 -6.62 -23.66
N ASP A 100 25.54 -5.34 -23.56
CA ASP A 100 26.12 -4.39 -22.60
C ASP A 100 25.56 -4.55 -21.19
N VAL A 101 24.31 -5.00 -21.06
CA VAL A 101 23.59 -5.10 -19.81
C VAL A 101 22.52 -6.20 -19.86
N ALA A 102 22.34 -6.89 -18.75
CA ALA A 102 21.28 -7.86 -18.58
C ALA A 102 20.18 -7.33 -17.65
N LEU A 103 18.93 -7.50 -18.07
CA LEU A 103 17.74 -7.31 -17.23
C LEU A 103 17.15 -8.67 -16.90
N VAL A 104 16.95 -8.95 -15.62
CA VAL A 104 16.27 -10.15 -15.13
C VAL A 104 14.92 -9.74 -14.56
N ILE A 105 13.82 -10.17 -15.16
CA ILE A 105 12.47 -9.77 -14.75
C ILE A 105 11.79 -10.94 -14.05
N LEU A 106 11.53 -10.76 -12.76
CA LEU A 106 10.84 -11.71 -11.90
C LEU A 106 9.46 -11.20 -11.50
N GLY A 107 8.52 -12.10 -11.27
CA GLY A 107 7.18 -11.71 -10.88
C GLY A 107 6.55 -12.60 -9.82
N ARG A 108 5.69 -11.97 -9.04
CA ARG A 108 4.74 -12.63 -8.13
C ARG A 108 3.39 -11.97 -8.31
N THR A 109 2.36 -12.77 -8.51
CA THR A 109 1.01 -12.24 -8.42
C THR A 109 0.70 -11.87 -6.96
N ALA A 110 -0.48 -11.39 -6.72
CA ALA A 110 -1.03 -11.13 -5.39
C ALA A 110 -2.54 -11.28 -5.51
N GLY A 111 -3.24 -11.46 -4.42
CA GLY A 111 -4.67 -11.60 -4.58
C GLY A 111 -5.44 -11.90 -3.31
N GLU A 112 -6.73 -11.86 -3.49
CA GLU A 112 -7.76 -12.23 -2.55
C GLU A 112 -7.90 -13.75 -2.48
N ASP A 113 -8.42 -14.26 -1.38
CA ASP A 113 -8.68 -15.68 -1.09
C ASP A 113 -7.45 -16.59 -0.94
N GLN A 114 -6.25 -16.05 -1.04
CA GLN A 114 -5.04 -16.81 -0.74
C GLN A 114 -3.96 -15.92 -0.12
N ASP A 115 -3.20 -16.49 0.82
CA ASP A 115 -2.03 -15.86 1.41
C ASP A 115 -0.74 -16.45 0.85
N ASN A 116 0.31 -15.65 0.85
CA ASN A 116 1.66 -16.12 0.58
C ASN A 116 2.11 -17.14 1.63
N THR A 117 3.08 -17.94 1.28
CA THR A 117 3.70 -18.92 2.17
C THR A 117 5.22 -18.75 2.14
N ASP A 118 5.90 -19.14 3.22
CA ASP A 118 7.37 -19.17 3.30
C ASP A 118 7.96 -20.33 2.46
N LYS A 119 7.66 -20.34 1.16
CA LYS A 119 8.06 -21.39 0.22
C LYS A 119 8.64 -20.81 -1.07
N PRO A 120 9.45 -21.59 -1.79
CA PRO A 120 9.87 -21.26 -3.16
C PRO A 120 8.67 -21.00 -4.07
N GLY A 121 8.77 -19.95 -4.89
CA GLY A 121 7.73 -19.53 -5.82
C GLY A 121 6.62 -18.70 -5.20
N SER A 122 6.57 -18.55 -3.88
CA SER A 122 5.69 -17.64 -3.15
C SER A 122 6.54 -16.51 -2.54
N TYR A 123 6.83 -16.54 -1.24
CA TYR A 123 7.68 -15.53 -0.60
C TYR A 123 9.15 -15.65 -1.02
N LYS A 124 9.66 -16.87 -1.22
CA LYS A 124 11.04 -17.13 -1.65
C LYS A 124 11.14 -17.32 -3.17
N LEU A 125 12.33 -17.10 -3.70
CA LEU A 125 12.64 -17.46 -5.09
C LEU A 125 12.57 -18.99 -5.29
N THR A 126 12.22 -19.42 -6.50
CA THR A 126 12.39 -20.80 -6.92
C THR A 126 13.86 -21.07 -7.21
N ARG A 127 14.26 -22.34 -7.22
CA ARG A 127 15.64 -22.71 -7.59
C ARG A 127 16.01 -22.27 -9.01
N THR A 128 15.05 -22.28 -9.93
CA THR A 128 15.27 -21.84 -11.31
C THR A 128 15.52 -20.33 -11.37
N GLU A 129 14.78 -19.54 -10.58
CA GLU A 129 15.00 -18.09 -10.48
C GLU A 129 16.34 -17.76 -9.81
N GLU A 130 16.73 -18.48 -8.75
CA GLU A 130 18.04 -18.34 -8.10
C GLU A 130 19.18 -18.65 -9.08
N ASP A 131 19.05 -19.77 -9.84
CA ASP A 131 20.01 -20.14 -10.87
C ASP A 131 20.09 -19.12 -12.00
N LEU A 132 18.96 -18.57 -12.43
CA LEU A 132 18.86 -17.50 -13.41
C LEU A 132 19.66 -16.26 -12.95
N ILE A 133 19.37 -15.73 -11.77
CA ILE A 133 20.07 -14.54 -11.25
C ILE A 133 21.57 -14.84 -11.12
N ARG A 134 21.94 -15.98 -10.51
CA ARG A 134 23.33 -16.37 -10.28
C ARG A 134 24.12 -16.43 -11.57
N LYS A 135 23.63 -17.14 -12.59
CA LYS A 135 24.31 -17.30 -13.88
C LYS A 135 24.44 -15.98 -14.63
N VAL A 136 23.36 -15.22 -14.69
CA VAL A 136 23.36 -13.92 -15.39
C VAL A 136 24.27 -12.92 -14.67
N SER A 137 24.19 -12.80 -13.33
CA SER A 137 25.07 -11.90 -12.58
C SER A 137 26.54 -12.30 -12.64
N SER A 138 26.84 -13.59 -12.81
CA SER A 138 28.21 -14.06 -13.00
C SER A 138 28.78 -13.70 -14.38
N GLN A 139 27.93 -13.58 -15.40
CA GLN A 139 28.36 -13.23 -16.76
C GLN A 139 28.37 -11.73 -17.01
N PHE A 140 27.38 -11.01 -16.50
CA PHE A 140 27.20 -9.57 -16.76
C PHE A 140 27.53 -8.74 -15.53
N SER A 141 28.56 -7.92 -15.61
CA SER A 141 28.87 -6.94 -14.55
C SER A 141 27.80 -5.85 -14.39
N ARG A 142 26.92 -5.68 -15.40
CA ARG A 142 25.78 -4.77 -15.40
C ARG A 142 24.49 -5.58 -15.45
N THR A 143 24.14 -6.25 -14.35
CA THR A 143 22.87 -6.98 -14.19
C THR A 143 21.92 -6.17 -13.33
N ALA A 144 20.71 -5.92 -13.83
CA ALA A 144 19.63 -5.34 -13.05
C ALA A 144 18.46 -6.31 -12.92
N VAL A 145 18.01 -6.57 -11.70
CA VAL A 145 16.83 -7.40 -11.42
C VAL A 145 15.62 -6.50 -11.22
N ILE A 146 14.55 -6.76 -11.94
CA ILE A 146 13.29 -6.03 -11.88
C ILE A 146 12.23 -6.93 -11.25
N LEU A 147 11.64 -6.48 -10.16
CA LEU A 147 10.63 -7.20 -9.40
C LEU A 147 9.23 -6.67 -9.71
N ASN A 148 8.49 -7.36 -10.57
CA ASN A 148 7.08 -7.11 -10.84
C ASN A 148 6.23 -7.96 -9.87
N VAL A 149 6.10 -7.50 -8.65
CA VAL A 149 5.52 -8.24 -7.53
C VAL A 149 4.45 -7.42 -6.82
N GLY A 150 3.45 -8.07 -6.24
CA GLY A 150 2.40 -7.39 -5.48
C GLY A 150 2.76 -7.15 -4.02
N ASN A 151 3.61 -8.01 -3.44
CA ASN A 151 3.98 -8.00 -2.03
C ASN A 151 5.49 -7.97 -1.87
N ILE A 152 5.96 -7.73 -0.65
CA ILE A 152 7.36 -7.97 -0.28
C ILE A 152 7.67 -9.47 -0.46
N ILE A 153 8.85 -9.77 -0.99
CA ILE A 153 9.42 -11.11 -1.08
C ILE A 153 10.75 -11.18 -0.30
N ASP A 154 11.23 -12.40 -0.05
CA ASP A 154 12.57 -12.59 0.53
C ASP A 154 13.64 -11.93 -0.35
N MET A 155 14.49 -11.10 0.27
CA MET A 155 15.52 -10.32 -0.43
C MET A 155 16.95 -10.75 -0.05
N LYS A 156 17.13 -11.87 0.66
CA LYS A 156 18.48 -12.39 1.05
C LYS A 156 19.35 -12.67 -0.16
N TRP A 157 18.74 -13.11 -1.26
CA TRP A 157 19.42 -13.41 -2.51
C TRP A 157 20.21 -12.24 -3.11
N VAL A 158 19.84 -10.99 -2.77
CA VAL A 158 20.57 -9.80 -3.24
C VAL A 158 22.00 -9.78 -2.73
N ARG A 159 22.22 -10.17 -1.46
CA ARG A 159 23.57 -10.29 -0.89
C ARG A 159 24.31 -11.54 -1.39
N GLU A 160 23.57 -12.59 -1.73
CA GLU A 160 24.15 -13.86 -2.16
C GLU A 160 24.62 -13.81 -3.62
N PHE A 161 23.82 -13.23 -4.52
CA PHE A 161 24.08 -13.22 -5.97
C PHE A 161 24.64 -11.88 -6.48
N ASP A 162 24.66 -10.85 -5.65
CA ASP A 162 25.23 -9.52 -5.87
C ASP A 162 24.89 -8.90 -7.24
N PRO A 163 23.61 -8.83 -7.65
CA PRO A 163 23.24 -8.13 -8.86
C PRO A 163 23.59 -6.65 -8.73
N ALA A 164 24.03 -6.05 -9.83
CA ALA A 164 24.50 -4.66 -9.82
C ALA A 164 23.39 -3.62 -9.51
N ALA A 165 22.11 -3.97 -9.74
CA ALA A 165 20.97 -3.16 -9.36
C ALA A 165 19.73 -4.02 -9.13
N VAL A 166 18.81 -3.53 -8.28
CA VAL A 166 17.48 -4.10 -8.10
C VAL A 166 16.45 -2.97 -8.17
N LEU A 167 15.42 -3.15 -8.99
CA LEU A 167 14.27 -2.26 -9.10
C LEU A 167 13.02 -2.99 -8.58
N TYR A 168 12.48 -2.52 -7.47
CA TYR A 168 11.19 -2.96 -6.97
C TYR A 168 10.09 -2.23 -7.73
N ALA A 169 9.61 -2.83 -8.84
CA ALA A 169 8.69 -2.19 -9.78
C ALA A 169 7.23 -2.27 -9.34
N TRP A 170 6.91 -3.17 -8.39
CA TRP A 170 5.56 -3.45 -7.95
C TRP A 170 4.62 -3.80 -9.12
N GLN A 171 3.34 -3.46 -9.01
CA GLN A 171 2.32 -3.65 -10.04
C GLN A 171 1.78 -2.28 -10.45
N GLY A 172 2.22 -1.81 -11.60
CA GLY A 172 2.07 -0.42 -12.05
C GLY A 172 0.81 -0.11 -12.85
N GLY A 173 -0.21 -0.98 -12.82
CA GLY A 173 -1.41 -0.78 -13.63
C GLY A 173 -1.17 -1.02 -15.13
N GLN A 174 -2.09 -0.53 -15.96
CA GLN A 174 -2.03 -0.79 -17.40
C GLN A 174 -0.87 -0.13 -18.15
N GLU A 175 -0.24 0.90 -17.56
CA GLU A 175 0.89 1.65 -18.14
C GLU A 175 2.22 1.39 -17.41
N GLY A 176 2.24 0.42 -16.48
CA GLY A 176 3.40 0.21 -15.62
C GLY A 176 4.68 -0.14 -16.36
N GLY A 177 4.60 -0.80 -17.51
CA GLY A 177 5.77 -1.06 -18.36
C GLY A 177 6.45 0.22 -18.85
N ASN A 178 5.68 1.24 -19.22
CA ASN A 178 6.22 2.55 -19.60
C ASN A 178 6.95 3.21 -18.43
N GLY A 179 6.36 3.21 -17.23
CA GLY A 179 7.00 3.75 -16.02
C GLY A 179 8.31 3.05 -15.69
N VAL A 180 8.35 1.71 -15.79
CA VAL A 180 9.58 0.92 -15.59
C VAL A 180 10.64 1.30 -16.64
N CYS A 181 10.28 1.37 -17.91
CA CYS A 181 11.19 1.74 -18.99
C CYS A 181 11.75 3.16 -18.79
N ASP A 182 10.95 4.13 -18.37
CA ASP A 182 11.40 5.50 -18.12
C ASP A 182 12.41 5.57 -16.97
N VAL A 183 12.19 4.78 -15.90
CA VAL A 183 13.17 4.65 -14.81
C VAL A 183 14.44 3.97 -15.32
N LEU A 184 14.34 2.83 -15.99
CA LEU A 184 15.52 2.10 -16.48
C LEU A 184 16.38 2.94 -17.43
N THR A 185 15.78 3.75 -18.29
CA THR A 185 16.50 4.60 -19.25
C THR A 185 16.93 5.97 -18.70
N GLY A 186 16.51 6.27 -17.45
CA GLY A 186 16.82 7.56 -16.82
C GLY A 186 16.07 8.75 -17.39
N ARG A 187 14.99 8.54 -18.15
CA ARG A 187 14.05 9.60 -18.52
C ARG A 187 13.36 10.16 -17.28
N VAL A 188 13.15 9.30 -16.30
CA VAL A 188 12.66 9.65 -14.96
C VAL A 188 13.67 9.15 -13.94
N ASN A 189 14.06 10.04 -13.03
CA ASN A 189 14.90 9.67 -11.89
C ASN A 189 14.02 9.00 -10.82
N PRO A 190 14.35 7.75 -10.38
CA PRO A 190 13.57 7.11 -9.33
C PRO A 190 13.58 7.92 -8.03
N CYS A 191 12.43 8.05 -7.43
CA CYS A 191 12.22 8.81 -6.19
C CYS A 191 11.16 8.17 -5.28
N GLY A 192 10.84 6.90 -5.54
CA GLY A 192 9.98 6.09 -4.68
C GLY A 192 10.71 5.64 -3.43
N LYS A 193 9.97 5.46 -2.34
CA LYS A 193 10.46 4.97 -1.06
C LYS A 193 9.66 3.74 -0.64
N LEU A 194 10.30 2.78 0.01
CA LEU A 194 9.61 1.62 0.57
C LEU A 194 8.60 2.07 1.64
N THR A 195 7.40 1.57 1.54
CA THR A 195 6.32 1.76 2.52
C THR A 195 6.33 0.71 3.62
N ASP A 196 7.32 -0.19 3.55
CA ASP A 196 7.42 -1.37 4.40
C ASP A 196 8.89 -1.68 4.71
N THR A 197 9.12 -2.19 5.91
CA THR A 197 10.41 -2.72 6.30
C THR A 197 10.61 -4.10 5.69
N ILE A 198 11.73 -4.34 5.04
CA ILE A 198 12.13 -5.68 4.56
C ILE A 198 13.11 -6.28 5.55
N ALA A 199 12.69 -7.32 6.26
CA ALA A 199 13.50 -8.03 7.25
C ALA A 199 14.42 -9.08 6.60
N GLU A 200 15.40 -9.56 7.36
CA GLU A 200 16.29 -10.64 6.93
C GLU A 200 15.58 -11.97 6.76
N ASP A 201 14.59 -12.25 7.61
CA ASP A 201 13.80 -13.47 7.54
C ASP A 201 12.34 -13.21 7.86
N ILE A 202 11.43 -14.00 7.29
CA ILE A 202 10.00 -13.89 7.56
C ILE A 202 9.68 -14.13 9.03
N SER A 203 10.47 -14.93 9.73
CA SER A 203 10.31 -15.18 11.16
C SER A 203 10.70 -14.00 12.04
N ASP A 204 11.39 -12.99 11.50
CA ASP A 204 11.73 -11.77 12.22
C ASP A 204 10.55 -10.79 12.35
N TYR A 205 9.48 -10.96 11.57
CA TYR A 205 8.27 -10.15 11.74
C TYR A 205 7.46 -10.64 12.95
N PRO A 206 7.06 -9.74 13.85
CA PRO A 206 6.43 -10.11 15.11
C PRO A 206 5.08 -10.84 14.94
N SER A 207 4.38 -10.60 13.84
CA SER A 207 3.10 -11.23 13.52
C SER A 207 3.21 -12.65 12.96
N THR A 208 4.37 -13.08 12.45
CA THR A 208 4.50 -14.36 11.73
C THR A 208 4.12 -15.56 12.58
N SER A 209 4.39 -15.52 13.88
CA SER A 209 4.07 -16.63 14.79
C SER A 209 2.57 -16.87 15.01
N ASN A 210 1.74 -15.92 14.64
CA ASN A 210 0.27 -15.98 14.81
C ASN A 210 -0.51 -15.52 13.57
N PHE A 211 0.16 -15.41 12.43
CA PHE A 211 -0.46 -15.13 11.14
C PHE A 211 -1.01 -16.44 10.52
N GLY A 212 -2.19 -16.36 9.89
CA GLY A 212 -2.80 -17.48 9.17
C GLY A 212 -3.54 -18.49 10.04
N ASP A 213 -3.79 -18.21 11.31
CA ASP A 213 -4.68 -19.05 12.14
C ASP A 213 -6.13 -18.93 11.64
N LEU A 214 -6.74 -20.08 11.27
CA LEU A 214 -8.08 -20.14 10.68
C LEU A 214 -9.22 -19.91 11.69
N GLN A 215 -8.93 -19.95 12.98
CA GLN A 215 -9.95 -19.83 14.04
C GLN A 215 -9.86 -18.52 14.80
N LYS A 216 -8.65 -18.02 15.02
CA LYS A 216 -8.40 -16.85 15.86
C LYS A 216 -7.28 -15.99 15.30
N ASN A 217 -7.53 -14.69 15.22
CA ASN A 217 -6.53 -13.73 14.82
C ASN A 217 -6.21 -12.79 15.98
N TYR A 218 -5.04 -12.94 16.57
CA TYR A 218 -4.56 -12.11 17.67
C TYR A 218 -3.57 -11.07 17.16
N TYR A 219 -3.85 -9.80 17.44
CA TYR A 219 -2.93 -8.67 17.15
C TYR A 219 -1.92 -8.52 18.30
N LYS A 220 -1.10 -9.57 18.52
CA LYS A 220 -0.16 -9.64 19.64
C LYS A 220 0.95 -8.61 19.58
N GLU A 221 1.32 -8.19 18.40
CA GLU A 221 2.31 -7.15 18.16
C GLU A 221 1.82 -5.76 18.52
N ASP A 222 0.50 -5.56 18.65
CA ASP A 222 -0.13 -4.29 19.06
C ASP A 222 0.36 -3.12 18.18
N ILE A 223 0.88 -2.04 18.79
CA ILE A 223 1.42 -0.87 18.09
C ILE A 223 2.76 -1.13 17.38
N TYR A 224 3.37 -2.31 17.61
CA TYR A 224 4.70 -2.66 17.09
C TYR A 224 4.61 -3.41 15.75
N VAL A 225 4.06 -2.75 14.74
CA VAL A 225 4.01 -3.25 13.35
C VAL A 225 5.13 -2.58 12.55
N GLY A 226 5.77 -3.35 11.66
CA GLY A 226 6.78 -2.84 10.73
C GLY A 226 7.94 -2.12 11.42
N TYR A 227 8.36 -0.95 10.90
CA TYR A 227 9.50 -0.20 11.46
C TYR A 227 9.31 0.16 12.93
N ARG A 228 8.07 0.29 13.43
CA ARG A 228 7.83 0.57 14.86
C ARG A 228 8.36 -0.56 15.73
N TYR A 229 8.22 -1.81 15.27
CA TYR A 229 8.83 -2.98 15.90
C TYR A 229 10.34 -3.00 15.66
N PHE A 230 10.77 -2.97 14.41
CA PHE A 230 12.16 -3.18 14.07
C PHE A 230 13.07 -2.09 14.65
N GLU A 231 12.70 -0.83 14.54
CA GLU A 231 13.50 0.25 15.11
C GLU A 231 13.53 0.25 16.65
N THR A 232 12.52 -0.37 17.28
CA THR A 232 12.48 -0.47 18.75
C THR A 232 13.25 -1.68 19.27
N PHE A 233 13.10 -2.86 18.65
CA PHE A 233 13.55 -4.12 19.23
C PHE A 233 14.55 -4.90 18.38
N ALA A 234 14.58 -4.73 17.05
CA ALA A 234 15.25 -5.66 16.15
C ALA A 234 15.92 -4.97 14.93
N LYS A 235 16.66 -3.88 15.19
CA LYS A 235 17.33 -3.10 14.14
C LYS A 235 18.30 -3.90 13.29
N ASP A 236 18.96 -4.88 13.87
CA ASP A 236 19.93 -5.77 13.22
C ASP A 236 19.28 -6.77 12.28
N LYS A 237 17.95 -6.91 12.34
CA LYS A 237 17.15 -7.84 11.52
C LYS A 237 16.62 -7.24 10.22
N VAL A 238 16.99 -6.02 9.89
CA VAL A 238 16.45 -5.28 8.74
C VAL A 238 17.44 -5.27 7.59
N LEU A 239 16.99 -5.73 6.43
CA LEU A 239 17.71 -5.60 5.15
C LEU A 239 17.51 -4.20 4.54
N TYR A 240 16.26 -3.78 4.42
CA TYR A 240 15.90 -2.47 3.89
C TYR A 240 14.88 -1.81 4.81
N PRO A 241 15.18 -0.63 5.37
CA PRO A 241 14.28 0.04 6.30
C PRO A 241 13.09 0.70 5.60
N PHE A 242 12.06 1.00 6.36
CA PHE A 242 10.97 1.88 5.93
C PHE A 242 11.52 3.23 5.43
N GLY A 243 11.02 3.72 4.31
CA GLY A 243 11.49 4.93 3.66
C GLY A 243 12.72 4.74 2.77
N PHE A 244 13.31 3.54 2.71
CA PHE A 244 14.47 3.29 1.86
C PHE A 244 14.14 3.45 0.38
N GLY A 245 15.01 4.11 -0.36
CA GLY A 245 14.95 4.23 -1.81
C GLY A 245 16.15 4.98 -2.35
N LEU A 246 16.71 4.48 -3.46
CA LEU A 246 17.86 5.07 -4.13
C LEU A 246 17.42 5.97 -5.29
N SER A 247 18.29 6.87 -5.69
CA SER A 247 18.10 7.81 -6.80
C SER A 247 19.34 7.81 -7.71
N TYR A 248 19.20 8.34 -8.92
CA TYR A 248 20.35 8.59 -9.80
C TYR A 248 21.11 9.89 -9.46
N THR A 249 20.69 10.56 -8.38
CA THR A 249 21.36 11.73 -7.81
C THR A 249 21.48 11.58 -6.30
N SER A 250 22.02 12.54 -5.60
CA SER A 250 22.18 12.54 -4.15
C SER A 250 21.57 13.80 -3.56
N PHE A 251 21.08 13.70 -2.33
CA PHE A 251 20.51 14.83 -1.62
C PHE A 251 21.14 14.99 -0.24
N SER A 252 21.16 16.22 0.25
CA SER A 252 21.44 16.52 1.65
C SER A 252 20.23 17.18 2.28
N VAL A 253 19.97 16.84 3.54
CA VAL A 253 18.87 17.39 4.35
C VAL A 253 19.46 18.10 5.55
N GLN A 254 19.04 19.35 5.78
CA GLN A 254 19.29 20.11 7.00
C GLN A 254 17.93 20.49 7.56
N ALA A 255 17.69 20.22 8.84
CA ALA A 255 16.39 20.47 9.44
C ALA A 255 16.49 20.96 10.86
N SER A 256 15.48 21.73 11.27
CA SER A 256 15.22 22.12 12.65
C SER A 256 13.75 21.91 12.98
N ALA A 257 13.46 21.62 14.24
CA ALA A 257 12.11 21.45 14.74
C ALA A 257 11.95 22.17 16.08
N GLU A 258 10.85 22.88 16.23
CA GLU A 258 10.50 23.62 17.43
C GLU A 258 9.01 23.48 17.74
N GLU A 259 8.64 23.56 19.00
CA GLU A 259 7.25 23.70 19.39
C GLU A 259 6.73 25.06 18.91
N LYS A 260 5.69 25.07 18.10
CA LYS A 260 5.05 26.31 17.61
C LYS A 260 4.03 26.83 18.62
N ASP A 261 3.21 25.93 19.13
CA ASP A 261 2.17 26.17 20.12
C ASP A 261 1.78 24.86 20.85
N GLU A 262 0.76 24.93 21.69
CA GLU A 262 0.29 23.77 22.48
C GLU A 262 -0.19 22.58 21.61
N HIS A 263 -0.54 22.83 20.34
CA HIS A 263 -1.11 21.83 19.43
C HIS A 263 -0.19 21.42 18.27
N THR A 264 0.86 22.20 18.01
CA THR A 264 1.62 22.11 16.75
C THR A 264 3.12 22.14 16.96
N VAL A 265 3.84 21.28 16.22
CA VAL A 265 5.29 21.35 16.04
C VAL A 265 5.59 21.90 14.65
N CYS A 266 6.47 22.90 14.55
CA CYS A 266 6.96 23.43 13.29
C CYS A 266 8.30 22.77 12.93
N VAL A 267 8.37 22.17 11.75
CA VAL A 267 9.59 21.62 11.16
C VAL A 267 9.98 22.47 9.95
N LYS A 268 11.23 22.96 9.95
CA LYS A 268 11.81 23.68 8.82
C LYS A 268 12.98 22.85 8.28
N ALA A 269 12.97 22.55 7.00
CA ALA A 269 14.02 21.77 6.37
C ALA A 269 14.48 22.41 5.06
N THR A 270 15.76 22.24 4.73
CA THR A 270 16.35 22.53 3.43
C THR A 270 16.81 21.20 2.82
N VAL A 271 16.25 20.86 1.68
CA VAL A 271 16.65 19.71 0.87
C VAL A 271 17.42 20.22 -0.34
N LYS A 272 18.66 19.76 -0.53
CA LYS A 272 19.53 20.18 -1.63
C LYS A 272 19.93 18.97 -2.46
N ASN A 273 19.80 19.08 -3.77
CA ASN A 273 20.38 18.12 -4.71
C ASN A 273 21.89 18.33 -4.78
N THR A 274 22.65 17.40 -4.23
CA THR A 274 24.13 17.44 -4.20
C THR A 274 24.78 16.63 -5.31
N GLY A 275 23.97 15.92 -6.10
CA GLY A 275 24.45 15.14 -7.24
C GLY A 275 24.39 15.90 -8.55
N THR A 276 24.41 15.15 -9.66
CA THR A 276 24.57 15.71 -11.02
C THR A 276 23.34 15.57 -11.90
N LYS A 277 22.32 14.84 -11.46
CA LYS A 277 21.07 14.62 -12.21
C LYS A 277 19.92 15.35 -11.52
N PRO A 278 18.94 15.88 -12.28
CA PRO A 278 17.71 16.36 -11.66
C PRO A 278 16.98 15.22 -10.92
N GLY A 279 16.29 15.53 -9.84
CA GLY A 279 15.56 14.52 -9.09
C GLY A 279 14.70 15.10 -7.99
N LYS A 280 13.86 14.23 -7.43
CA LYS A 280 12.99 14.54 -6.30
C LYS A 280 13.41 13.70 -5.08
N GLU A 281 13.19 14.24 -3.89
CA GLU A 281 13.45 13.51 -2.66
C GLU A 281 12.21 13.55 -1.74
N VAL A 282 12.10 12.57 -0.86
CA VAL A 282 11.10 12.53 0.21
C VAL A 282 11.76 12.97 1.52
N LEU A 283 11.12 13.91 2.18
CA LEU A 283 11.43 14.31 3.55
C LEU A 283 10.46 13.59 4.47
N GLU A 284 10.98 12.84 5.41
CA GLU A 284 10.20 12.13 6.41
C GLU A 284 10.47 12.70 7.80
N VAL A 285 9.41 12.89 8.60
CA VAL A 285 9.48 13.43 9.95
C VAL A 285 8.95 12.40 10.94
N TYR A 286 9.75 12.10 11.95
CA TYR A 286 9.42 11.14 12.98
C TYR A 286 9.43 11.79 14.37
N ALA A 287 8.43 11.43 15.18
CA ALA A 287 8.39 11.77 16.58
C ALA A 287 8.86 10.59 17.43
N LYS A 288 9.54 10.91 18.53
CA LYS A 288 9.81 10.00 19.65
C LYS A 288 9.16 10.59 20.90
N ALA A 289 8.13 9.91 21.39
CA ALA A 289 7.52 10.23 22.66
C ALA A 289 8.40 9.79 23.85
N PRO A 290 8.26 10.42 25.03
CA PRO A 290 8.89 9.93 26.23
C PRO A 290 8.38 8.52 26.56
N GLN A 291 9.24 7.68 27.12
CA GLN A 291 8.80 6.43 27.73
C GLN A 291 8.17 6.73 29.09
N GLY A 292 6.97 6.21 29.31
CA GLY A 292 6.21 6.48 30.53
C GLY A 292 5.36 5.28 30.94
N VAL A 293 4.16 5.56 31.43
CA VAL A 293 3.18 4.52 31.82
C VAL A 293 2.52 3.83 30.62
N LEU A 294 2.53 4.47 29.46
CA LEU A 294 2.11 3.87 28.18
C LEU A 294 3.33 3.50 27.35
N ASP A 295 3.20 2.42 26.61
CA ASP A 295 4.20 2.00 25.63
C ASP A 295 4.25 2.95 24.44
N THR A 296 5.48 3.22 23.97
CA THR A 296 5.74 4.07 22.82
C THR A 296 6.86 3.49 21.95
N PRO A 297 6.70 3.39 20.64
CA PRO A 297 7.79 3.05 19.72
C PRO A 297 8.87 4.15 19.72
N VAL A 298 10.10 3.79 19.36
CA VAL A 298 11.21 4.79 19.28
C VAL A 298 11.07 5.74 18.11
N ARG A 299 10.23 5.41 17.12
CA ARG A 299 9.95 6.20 15.92
C ARG A 299 8.49 6.06 15.54
N VAL A 300 7.83 7.18 15.29
CA VAL A 300 6.47 7.26 14.73
C VAL A 300 6.48 8.31 13.64
N LEU A 301 6.17 7.93 12.40
CA LEU A 301 6.02 8.87 11.29
C LEU A 301 4.87 9.83 11.61
N CYS A 302 5.12 11.13 11.54
CA CYS A 302 4.14 12.17 11.87
C CYS A 302 4.04 13.27 10.81
N GLY A 303 4.92 13.23 9.81
CA GLY A 303 4.88 14.15 8.68
C GLY A 303 5.77 13.68 7.54
N PHE A 304 5.43 14.05 6.33
CA PHE A 304 6.28 13.87 5.16
C PHE A 304 5.98 14.94 4.10
N ALA A 305 6.95 15.17 3.23
CA ALA A 305 6.79 16.00 2.04
C ALA A 305 7.66 15.47 0.91
N LYS A 306 7.21 15.66 -0.33
CA LYS A 306 8.03 15.38 -1.50
C LYS A 306 8.45 16.69 -2.16
N THR A 307 9.74 16.83 -2.47
CA THR A 307 10.26 18.02 -3.16
C THR A 307 9.68 18.13 -4.58
N LYS A 308 9.68 19.32 -5.13
CA LYS A 308 9.67 19.49 -6.58
C LYS A 308 10.91 18.80 -7.18
N GLU A 309 10.98 18.73 -8.51
CA GLU A 309 12.21 18.30 -9.15
C GLU A 309 13.29 19.36 -8.97
N LEU A 310 14.41 18.97 -8.36
CA LEU A 310 15.55 19.84 -8.08
C LEU A 310 16.65 19.57 -9.11
N ALA A 311 17.08 20.59 -9.81
CA ALA A 311 18.27 20.53 -10.65
C ALA A 311 19.54 20.31 -9.81
N ALA A 312 20.66 19.92 -10.44
CA ALA A 312 21.94 19.78 -9.75
C ALA A 312 22.33 21.07 -9.02
N GLY A 313 22.58 21.00 -7.72
CA GLY A 313 22.90 22.14 -6.84
C GLY A 313 21.70 22.95 -6.36
N GLU A 314 20.50 22.72 -6.89
CA GLU A 314 19.27 23.40 -6.44
C GLU A 314 18.82 22.92 -5.07
N GLU A 315 18.17 23.81 -4.33
CA GLU A 315 17.60 23.49 -3.01
C GLU A 315 16.15 23.96 -2.90
N GLU A 316 15.44 23.33 -1.98
CA GLU A 316 14.05 23.66 -1.61
C GLU A 316 13.95 23.82 -0.10
N HIS A 317 13.26 24.88 0.32
CA HIS A 317 12.92 25.09 1.73
C HIS A 317 11.50 24.60 1.99
N ILE A 318 11.38 23.65 2.90
CA ILE A 318 10.11 23.00 3.26
C ILE A 318 9.78 23.38 4.69
N THR A 319 8.55 23.82 4.93
CA THR A 319 8.00 24.02 6.28
C THR A 319 6.81 23.12 6.46
N LEU A 320 6.84 22.30 7.52
CA LEU A 320 5.73 21.42 7.89
C LEU A 320 5.20 21.83 9.27
N GLU A 321 3.89 22.01 9.35
CA GLU A 321 3.17 22.14 10.62
C GLU A 321 2.55 20.80 10.96
N ILE A 322 3.07 20.18 12.03
CA ILE A 322 2.71 18.84 12.45
C ILE A 322 1.82 18.92 13.68
N PRO A 323 0.53 18.55 13.55
CA PRO A 323 -0.37 18.47 14.69
C PRO A 323 0.12 17.41 15.70
N LYS A 324 0.18 17.73 16.97
CA LYS A 324 0.69 16.81 18.01
C LYS A 324 -0.19 15.56 18.18
N ASN A 325 -1.45 15.60 17.78
CA ASN A 325 -2.32 14.42 17.79
C ASN A 325 -1.86 13.31 16.83
N THR A 326 -1.05 13.62 15.81
CA THR A 326 -0.52 12.63 14.85
C THR A 326 0.44 11.62 15.49
N PHE A 327 1.00 11.94 16.64
CA PHE A 327 1.92 11.07 17.41
C PHE A 327 1.52 10.93 18.89
N ALA A 328 0.25 11.18 19.20
CA ALA A 328 -0.31 10.93 20.51
C ALA A 328 -0.36 9.42 20.82
N SER A 329 -0.32 9.09 22.10
CA SER A 329 -0.52 7.72 22.58
C SER A 329 -1.98 7.50 22.97
N TYR A 330 -2.48 6.29 22.80
CA TYR A 330 -3.84 5.93 23.19
C TYR A 330 -3.82 5.09 24.46
N ASP A 331 -4.55 5.53 25.49
CA ASP A 331 -4.70 4.81 26.75
C ASP A 331 -6.00 3.98 26.75
N ASP A 332 -5.90 2.73 26.33
CA ASP A 332 -7.01 1.78 26.35
C ASP A 332 -7.25 1.15 27.73
N SER A 333 -6.30 1.30 28.64
CA SER A 333 -6.30 0.66 29.96
C SER A 333 -6.76 1.57 31.10
N GLY A 334 -6.65 2.87 30.93
CA GLY A 334 -6.86 3.86 31.97
C GLY A 334 -5.68 4.02 32.92
N VAL A 335 -4.48 3.52 32.56
CA VAL A 335 -3.27 3.61 33.40
C VAL A 335 -2.82 5.04 33.63
N THR A 336 -3.18 5.98 32.76
CA THR A 336 -2.94 7.42 32.93
C THR A 336 -3.99 8.10 33.81
N GLY A 337 -5.04 7.40 34.19
CA GLY A 337 -6.25 7.94 34.80
C GLY A 337 -7.32 8.37 33.79
N HIS A 338 -7.07 8.23 32.49
CA HIS A 338 -7.93 8.68 31.39
C HIS A 338 -8.11 7.55 30.37
N ARG A 339 -8.96 6.58 30.70
CA ARG A 339 -9.25 5.44 29.81
C ARG A 339 -9.92 5.91 28.51
N ASP A 340 -9.60 5.24 27.42
CA ASP A 340 -10.13 5.48 26.07
C ASP A 340 -9.80 6.88 25.54
N CYS A 341 -8.62 7.42 25.92
CA CYS A 341 -8.19 8.75 25.53
C CYS A 341 -6.91 8.73 24.68
N PHE A 342 -6.84 9.62 23.69
CA PHE A 342 -5.58 10.03 23.12
C PHE A 342 -4.90 11.07 24.02
N VAL A 343 -3.66 10.81 24.39
CA VAL A 343 -2.90 11.64 25.33
C VAL A 343 -1.50 11.98 24.81
N LEU A 344 -0.99 13.14 25.23
CA LEU A 344 0.43 13.46 25.18
C LEU A 344 1.03 13.20 26.57
N LEU A 345 2.03 12.33 26.63
CA LEU A 345 2.71 11.98 27.87
C LEU A 345 3.59 13.14 28.36
N GLU A 346 3.73 13.28 29.67
CA GLU A 346 4.68 14.21 30.27
C GLU A 346 6.12 13.76 29.98
N GLY A 347 6.98 14.72 29.56
CA GLY A 347 8.38 14.46 29.31
C GLY A 347 8.89 15.15 28.03
N THR A 348 10.03 14.70 27.53
CA THR A 348 10.68 15.29 26.37
C THR A 348 10.30 14.54 25.09
N TYR A 349 9.65 15.21 24.17
CA TYR A 349 9.46 14.75 22.79
C TYR A 349 10.67 15.15 21.95
N THR A 350 11.08 14.25 21.04
CA THR A 350 12.18 14.52 20.12
C THR A 350 11.70 14.30 18.68
N ILE A 351 11.98 15.26 17.82
CA ILE A 351 11.65 15.21 16.39
C ILE A 351 12.91 14.87 15.60
N TYR A 352 12.75 13.95 14.66
CA TYR A 352 13.79 13.51 13.74
C TYR A 352 13.34 13.75 12.31
N VAL A 353 14.28 14.12 11.45
CA VAL A 353 14.01 14.43 10.04
C VAL A 353 15.08 13.78 9.18
N GLY A 354 14.66 13.17 8.09
CA GLY A 354 15.57 12.50 7.13
C GLY A 354 14.84 12.03 5.88
N THR A 355 15.45 11.12 5.16
CA THR A 355 14.91 10.55 3.91
C THR A 355 14.43 9.10 4.06
N ASP A 356 14.62 8.52 5.24
CA ASP A 356 14.10 7.24 5.70
C ASP A 356 14.18 7.18 7.25
N VAL A 357 13.61 6.15 7.85
CA VAL A 357 13.55 6.01 9.32
C VAL A 357 14.92 5.93 9.99
N ARG A 358 15.97 5.48 9.29
CA ARG A 358 17.33 5.32 9.83
C ARG A 358 18.23 6.51 9.57
N THR A 359 18.11 7.15 8.42
CA THR A 359 18.86 8.36 8.09
C THR A 359 18.33 9.59 8.82
N ALA A 360 17.10 9.54 9.37
CA ALA A 360 16.50 10.63 10.11
C ALA A 360 17.35 11.03 11.33
N GLN A 361 17.80 12.29 11.34
CA GLN A 361 18.61 12.91 12.39
C GLN A 361 17.75 13.75 13.31
N LYS A 362 18.21 13.93 14.56
CA LYS A 362 17.53 14.79 15.52
C LYS A 362 17.50 16.23 15.02
N ALA A 363 16.30 16.77 14.82
CA ALA A 363 16.05 18.14 14.39
C ALA A 363 15.69 19.07 15.55
N GLY A 364 15.09 18.53 16.63
CA GLY A 364 14.73 19.32 17.81
C GLY A 364 14.14 18.48 18.93
N SER A 365 13.93 19.11 20.07
CA SER A 365 13.23 18.52 21.22
C SER A 365 12.50 19.60 21.98
N TYR A 366 11.38 19.26 22.60
CA TYR A 366 10.62 20.16 23.46
C TYR A 366 10.04 19.40 24.66
N PRO A 367 9.85 20.08 25.81
CA PRO A 367 9.16 19.52 26.95
C PRO A 367 7.65 19.52 26.69
N GLN A 368 6.96 18.47 27.08
CA GLN A 368 5.51 18.35 27.02
C GLN A 368 4.97 18.06 28.41
N THR A 369 3.94 18.77 28.83
CA THR A 369 3.14 18.42 30.00
C THR A 369 2.10 17.37 29.60
N PHE A 370 1.66 16.56 30.57
CA PHE A 370 0.58 15.61 30.30
C PHE A 370 -0.68 16.34 29.80
N THR A 371 -1.22 15.89 28.67
CA THR A 371 -2.37 16.53 28.03
C THR A 371 -3.31 15.47 27.47
N VAL A 372 -4.59 15.55 27.83
CA VAL A 372 -5.64 14.76 27.17
C VAL A 372 -6.10 15.53 25.93
N LEU A 373 -6.00 14.89 24.77
CA LEU A 373 -6.37 15.51 23.49
C LEU A 373 -7.81 15.19 23.11
N GLU A 374 -8.19 13.92 23.24
CA GLU A 374 -9.49 13.44 22.82
C GLU A 374 -9.87 12.22 23.64
N GLN A 375 -11.10 12.14 24.08
CA GLN A 375 -11.71 10.96 24.67
C GLN A 375 -12.62 10.29 23.65
N LEU A 376 -12.41 9.00 23.44
CA LEU A 376 -13.26 8.18 22.59
C LEU A 376 -14.16 7.26 23.44
N GLU A 377 -15.10 6.63 22.77
CA GLU A 377 -15.77 5.46 23.34
C GLU A 377 -14.83 4.25 23.27
N GLU A 378 -15.06 3.24 24.10
CA GLU A 378 -14.33 1.97 24.04
C GLU A 378 -14.48 1.34 22.65
N VAL A 379 -13.38 1.27 21.88
CA VAL A 379 -13.44 0.88 20.47
C VAL A 379 -13.00 -0.56 20.25
N CYS A 380 -11.90 -0.98 20.88
CA CYS A 380 -11.16 -2.17 20.49
C CYS A 380 -10.92 -3.19 21.62
N ALA A 381 -11.44 -2.98 22.83
CA ALA A 381 -11.19 -3.92 23.91
C ALA A 381 -11.80 -5.30 23.61
N PRO A 382 -11.03 -6.39 23.66
CA PRO A 382 -11.52 -7.73 23.39
C PRO A 382 -12.45 -8.23 24.50
N GLN A 383 -13.35 -9.15 24.17
CA GLN A 383 -14.20 -9.77 25.17
C GLN A 383 -13.40 -10.61 26.19
N LYS A 384 -12.28 -11.18 25.75
CA LYS A 384 -11.35 -11.91 26.60
C LYS A 384 -9.95 -11.35 26.36
N PRO A 385 -9.23 -10.96 27.43
CA PRO A 385 -7.87 -10.50 27.31
C PRO A 385 -6.95 -11.54 26.65
N PHE A 386 -5.94 -11.06 25.96
CA PHE A 386 -4.84 -11.86 25.43
C PHE A 386 -3.52 -11.10 25.62
N ALA A 387 -2.41 -11.83 25.66
CA ALA A 387 -1.08 -11.23 25.82
C ALA A 387 -0.67 -10.46 24.56
N ARG A 388 -0.42 -9.15 24.74
CA ARG A 388 0.12 -8.27 23.69
C ARG A 388 1.54 -7.84 24.03
N MET A 389 2.30 -7.48 23.00
CA MET A 389 3.68 -7.03 23.13
C MET A 389 3.74 -5.68 23.85
N THR A 390 4.74 -5.54 24.72
CA THR A 390 5.02 -4.30 25.45
C THR A 390 6.52 -4.02 25.44
N ARG A 391 6.92 -2.77 25.67
CA ARG A 391 8.30 -2.33 25.74
C ARG A 391 8.72 -2.14 27.20
N LYS A 392 9.65 -2.98 27.66
CA LYS A 392 10.28 -2.85 28.98
C LYS A 392 11.52 -1.96 28.92
N PRO A 393 12.00 -1.46 30.10
CA PRO A 393 13.23 -0.69 30.16
C PRO A 393 14.39 -1.40 29.44
N GLY A 394 15.18 -0.62 28.68
CA GLY A 394 16.28 -1.14 27.87
C GLY A 394 15.83 -1.72 26.53
N ASP A 395 14.64 -1.36 26.05
CA ASP A 395 14.07 -1.79 24.76
C ASP A 395 13.90 -3.32 24.65
N VAL A 396 13.56 -3.94 25.79
CA VAL A 396 13.34 -5.38 25.86
C VAL A 396 11.86 -5.69 25.63
N ILE A 397 11.58 -6.70 24.82
CA ILE A 397 10.22 -7.19 24.59
C ILE A 397 9.64 -7.75 25.90
N GLY A 398 8.46 -7.31 26.26
CA GLY A 398 7.62 -7.85 27.31
C GLY A 398 6.25 -8.21 26.79
N TYR A 399 5.41 -8.72 27.65
CA TYR A 399 4.02 -8.99 27.35
C TYR A 399 3.16 -8.59 28.54
N SER A 400 1.95 -8.09 28.25
CA SER A 400 0.89 -7.83 29.23
C SER A 400 -0.45 -8.19 28.61
N ASP A 401 -1.43 -8.48 29.44
CA ASP A 401 -2.77 -8.71 28.92
C ASP A 401 -3.37 -7.41 28.37
N THR A 402 -4.10 -7.51 27.27
CA THR A 402 -4.95 -6.42 26.77
C THR A 402 -6.04 -6.11 27.81
N PRO A 403 -6.52 -4.85 27.88
CA PRO A 403 -7.66 -4.54 28.72
C PRO A 403 -8.90 -5.37 28.35
N GLU A 404 -9.65 -5.75 29.37
CA GLU A 404 -10.93 -6.42 29.15
C GLU A 404 -11.99 -5.37 28.79
N ARG A 405 -12.93 -5.76 27.91
CA ARG A 405 -14.09 -4.96 27.57
C ARG A 405 -14.94 -4.71 28.81
N ILE A 406 -15.22 -3.44 29.11
CA ILE A 406 -16.06 -3.04 30.24
C ILE A 406 -17.53 -3.11 29.87
N TYR A 407 -17.86 -2.73 28.63
CA TYR A 407 -19.24 -2.63 28.17
C TYR A 407 -19.60 -3.81 27.29
N GLY A 408 -20.80 -4.36 27.49
CA GLY A 408 -21.39 -5.27 26.53
C GLY A 408 -21.64 -4.56 25.18
N PRO A 409 -21.81 -5.31 24.08
CA PRO A 409 -21.93 -4.73 22.74
C PRO A 409 -23.10 -3.74 22.58
N TYR A 410 -24.06 -3.75 23.49
CA TYR A 410 -25.24 -2.88 23.42
C TYR A 410 -25.45 -2.02 24.68
N ASP A 411 -24.54 -2.04 25.65
CA ASP A 411 -24.72 -1.36 26.93
C ASP A 411 -24.76 0.17 26.80
N ARG A 412 -24.16 0.71 25.73
CA ARG A 412 -24.13 2.14 25.43
C ARG A 412 -25.07 2.56 24.30
N VAL A 413 -25.74 1.59 23.67
CA VAL A 413 -26.65 1.89 22.57
C VAL A 413 -28.04 2.13 23.14
N GLU A 414 -28.47 3.39 23.14
CA GLU A 414 -29.88 3.69 23.36
C GLU A 414 -30.69 2.98 22.27
N LYS A 415 -31.68 2.19 22.69
CA LYS A 415 -32.62 1.62 21.72
C LYS A 415 -33.30 2.77 20.98
N PRO A 416 -33.19 2.84 19.64
CA PRO A 416 -33.91 3.87 18.91
C PRO A 416 -35.41 3.75 19.19
N ALA A 417 -36.09 4.90 19.21
CA ALA A 417 -37.55 4.91 19.36
C ALA A 417 -38.19 4.08 18.22
N GLU A 418 -39.15 3.27 18.56
CA GLU A 418 -39.91 2.49 17.59
C GLU A 418 -40.68 3.43 16.65
N ILE A 419 -40.49 3.30 15.34
CA ILE A 419 -41.24 4.05 14.35
C ILE A 419 -42.46 3.22 13.94
N SER A 420 -43.63 3.67 14.32
CA SER A 420 -44.87 3.06 13.91
C SER A 420 -45.13 3.25 12.41
N GLN A 421 -45.40 2.15 11.71
CA GLN A 421 -45.75 2.22 10.28
C GLN A 421 -47.07 2.94 10.03
N THR A 422 -47.04 3.81 9.04
CA THR A 422 -48.22 4.62 8.65
C THR A 422 -48.84 4.19 7.32
N GLY A 423 -48.16 3.31 6.58
CA GLY A 423 -48.43 3.02 5.18
C GLY A 423 -48.15 4.25 4.28
N ASP A 424 -48.26 4.07 2.95
CA ASP A 424 -47.93 5.12 1.97
C ASP A 424 -48.80 6.39 2.17
N LYS A 425 -48.17 7.48 2.54
CA LYS A 425 -48.73 8.80 2.70
C LYS A 425 -48.49 9.71 1.52
N GLY A 426 -47.87 9.20 0.46
CA GLY A 426 -47.55 9.96 -0.72
C GLY A 426 -46.24 10.77 -0.64
N TYR A 427 -45.53 10.71 0.47
CA TYR A 427 -44.23 11.38 0.61
C TYR A 427 -43.18 10.75 -0.29
N ARG A 428 -42.22 11.55 -0.73
CA ARG A 428 -41.10 11.19 -1.57
C ARG A 428 -39.80 11.52 -0.86
N LEU A 429 -38.70 10.87 -1.23
CA LEU A 429 -37.37 11.14 -0.64
C LEU A 429 -36.96 12.62 -0.84
N GLU A 430 -37.40 13.22 -1.94
CA GLU A 430 -37.23 14.67 -2.22
C GLU A 430 -37.84 15.57 -1.13
N ASP A 431 -38.96 15.15 -0.51
CA ASP A 431 -39.62 15.93 0.56
C ASP A 431 -38.76 15.98 1.85
N VAL A 432 -37.94 14.93 2.07
CA VAL A 432 -36.94 14.92 3.15
C VAL A 432 -35.80 15.89 2.80
N TYR A 433 -35.27 15.80 1.56
CA TYR A 433 -34.23 16.68 1.07
C TYR A 433 -34.63 18.15 1.17
N ASP A 434 -35.85 18.46 0.77
CA ASP A 434 -36.46 19.80 0.85
C ASP A 434 -36.85 20.21 2.28
N LYS A 435 -36.61 19.35 3.29
CA LYS A 435 -36.96 19.60 4.70
C LYS A 435 -38.45 19.82 4.96
N LYS A 436 -39.34 19.31 4.10
CA LYS A 436 -40.79 19.36 4.29
C LYS A 436 -41.27 18.35 5.34
N ILE A 437 -40.56 17.21 5.46
CA ILE A 437 -40.82 16.18 6.44
C ILE A 437 -39.50 15.66 7.02
N SER A 438 -39.55 14.96 8.16
CA SER A 438 -38.39 14.29 8.72
C SER A 438 -38.13 12.92 8.04
N MET A 439 -36.94 12.38 8.22
CA MET A 439 -36.58 11.05 7.75
C MET A 439 -37.45 9.97 8.43
N GLU A 440 -37.73 10.12 9.72
CA GLU A 440 -38.59 9.18 10.47
C GLU A 440 -40.01 9.16 9.86
N THR A 441 -40.57 10.34 9.51
CA THR A 441 -41.87 10.42 8.84
C THR A 441 -41.83 9.74 7.48
N PHE A 442 -40.75 9.88 6.74
CA PHE A 442 -40.59 9.22 5.47
C PHE A 442 -40.47 7.69 5.63
N VAL A 443 -39.61 7.22 6.54
CA VAL A 443 -39.40 5.78 6.81
C VAL A 443 -40.67 5.11 7.32
N ALA A 444 -41.48 5.79 8.14
CA ALA A 444 -42.72 5.27 8.67
C ALA A 444 -43.76 4.82 7.60
N GLN A 445 -43.65 5.31 6.38
CA GLN A 445 -44.54 4.90 5.28
C GLN A 445 -44.06 3.68 4.49
N LEU A 446 -42.81 3.23 4.68
CA LEU A 446 -42.24 2.07 3.98
C LEU A 446 -42.76 0.77 4.61
N SER A 447 -42.97 -0.24 3.78
CA SER A 447 -43.32 -1.60 4.26
C SER A 447 -42.08 -2.34 4.77
N ASP A 448 -42.29 -3.42 5.50
CA ASP A 448 -41.21 -4.30 5.94
C ASP A 448 -40.43 -4.88 4.75
N GLU A 449 -41.12 -5.22 3.66
CA GLU A 449 -40.51 -5.70 2.42
C GLU A 449 -39.62 -4.61 1.79
N ASP A 450 -40.05 -3.34 1.79
CA ASP A 450 -39.25 -2.22 1.30
C ASP A 450 -37.99 -2.03 2.17
N LEU A 451 -38.14 -2.07 3.50
CA LEU A 451 -37.00 -1.95 4.43
C LEU A 451 -36.01 -3.11 4.29
N ILE A 452 -36.51 -4.36 4.17
CA ILE A 452 -35.66 -5.54 3.94
C ILE A 452 -34.85 -5.38 2.64
N MET A 453 -35.47 -4.87 1.57
CA MET A 453 -34.78 -4.66 0.30
C MET A 453 -33.72 -3.56 0.36
N LEU A 454 -33.93 -2.51 1.16
CA LEU A 454 -32.91 -1.48 1.40
C LEU A 454 -31.67 -2.07 2.10
N PHE A 455 -31.88 -2.96 3.11
CA PHE A 455 -30.78 -3.62 3.81
C PHE A 455 -30.07 -4.67 2.97
N ARG A 456 -30.83 -5.48 2.23
CA ARG A 456 -30.30 -6.62 1.50
C ARG A 456 -29.61 -6.19 0.20
N GLY A 457 -30.21 -5.29 -0.58
CA GLY A 457 -29.80 -4.98 -1.94
C GLY A 457 -29.82 -6.20 -2.86
N GLU A 458 -29.01 -6.15 -3.91
CA GLU A 458 -28.72 -7.24 -4.85
C GLU A 458 -27.20 -7.39 -5.01
N GLY A 459 -26.74 -8.60 -5.25
CA GLY A 459 -25.32 -8.89 -5.45
C GLY A 459 -24.82 -8.52 -6.84
N MET A 460 -23.72 -9.17 -7.21
CA MET A 460 -22.97 -8.87 -8.44
C MET A 460 -23.83 -8.95 -9.69
N CYS A 461 -23.52 -8.06 -10.64
CA CYS A 461 -24.09 -8.05 -11.99
C CYS A 461 -25.63 -7.86 -12.04
N SER A 462 -26.21 -7.11 -11.10
CA SER A 462 -27.63 -6.76 -11.17
C SER A 462 -27.96 -6.04 -12.49
N PRO A 463 -29.01 -6.48 -13.23
CA PRO A 463 -29.42 -5.82 -14.47
C PRO A 463 -30.13 -4.46 -14.24
N LYS A 464 -30.34 -4.07 -12.99
CA LYS A 464 -31.07 -2.83 -12.62
C LYS A 464 -30.18 -1.60 -12.56
N VAL A 465 -28.87 -1.80 -12.55
CA VAL A 465 -27.83 -0.77 -12.48
C VAL A 465 -26.78 -0.98 -13.57
N THR A 466 -25.66 -0.29 -13.51
CA THR A 466 -24.57 -0.46 -14.45
C THR A 466 -24.08 -1.91 -14.44
N PRO A 467 -24.06 -2.59 -15.59
CA PRO A 467 -23.71 -4.01 -15.67
C PRO A 467 -22.28 -4.27 -15.18
N GLY A 468 -22.12 -5.39 -14.47
CA GLY A 468 -20.82 -5.87 -14.00
C GLY A 468 -20.33 -5.25 -12.69
N THR A 469 -21.12 -4.37 -12.05
CA THR A 469 -20.82 -3.82 -10.73
C THR A 469 -21.00 -4.88 -9.61
N ALA A 470 -20.31 -4.67 -8.48
CA ALA A 470 -20.25 -5.62 -7.39
C ALA A 470 -21.57 -5.76 -6.61
N ALA A 471 -22.33 -4.67 -6.52
CA ALA A 471 -23.61 -4.66 -5.81
C ALA A 471 -24.56 -3.60 -6.36
N ALA A 472 -25.85 -3.82 -6.18
CA ALA A 472 -26.90 -2.82 -6.38
C ALA A 472 -27.71 -2.66 -5.10
N PHE A 473 -28.15 -1.44 -4.80
CA PHE A 473 -28.89 -1.15 -3.58
C PHE A 473 -29.89 0.00 -3.75
N ALA A 474 -30.59 0.36 -2.67
CA ALA A 474 -31.60 1.40 -2.63
C ALA A 474 -32.84 1.11 -3.52
N GLY A 475 -33.17 1.88 -4.52
CA GLY A 475 -34.42 1.81 -5.28
C GLY A 475 -34.58 0.65 -6.27
N LEU A 476 -34.34 -0.56 -5.84
CA LEU A 476 -34.31 -1.76 -6.69
C LEU A 476 -35.70 -2.33 -7.01
N THR A 477 -36.73 -2.00 -6.22
CA THR A 477 -38.11 -2.46 -6.44
C THR A 477 -38.98 -1.36 -7.04
N SER A 478 -40.13 -1.74 -7.62
CA SER A 478 -41.12 -0.77 -8.11
C SER A 478 -41.69 0.07 -6.97
N SER A 479 -41.85 -0.51 -5.76
CA SER A 479 -42.29 0.19 -4.56
C SER A 479 -41.29 1.26 -4.15
N LEU A 480 -40.02 0.92 -3.98
CA LEU A 480 -38.98 1.88 -3.59
C LEU A 480 -38.81 3.01 -4.61
N ARG A 481 -38.89 2.70 -5.92
CA ARG A 481 -38.85 3.72 -6.98
C ARG A 481 -40.06 4.65 -6.95
N LYS A 482 -41.24 4.18 -6.51
CA LYS A 482 -42.43 5.00 -6.31
C LYS A 482 -42.17 6.07 -5.26
N PHE A 483 -41.39 5.76 -4.23
CA PHE A 483 -40.95 6.71 -3.22
C PHE A 483 -39.79 7.62 -3.67
N ARG A 484 -39.37 7.55 -4.94
CA ARG A 484 -38.25 8.29 -5.52
C ARG A 484 -36.91 7.96 -4.89
N ILE A 485 -36.77 6.77 -4.35
CA ILE A 485 -35.46 6.24 -3.93
C ILE A 485 -34.73 5.78 -5.22
N PRO A 486 -33.54 6.35 -5.53
CA PRO A 486 -32.81 5.97 -6.73
C PRO A 486 -32.25 4.54 -6.59
N ALA A 487 -32.06 3.85 -7.72
CA ALA A 487 -31.26 2.63 -7.74
C ALA A 487 -29.78 3.04 -7.87
N GLU A 488 -28.96 2.53 -7.00
CA GLU A 488 -27.54 2.85 -6.91
C GLU A 488 -26.70 1.58 -6.99
N CYS A 489 -25.43 1.71 -7.35
CA CYS A 489 -24.51 0.60 -7.41
C CYS A 489 -23.14 0.90 -6.80
N ALA A 490 -22.50 -0.16 -6.34
CA ALA A 490 -21.11 -0.14 -5.92
C ALA A 490 -20.26 -0.99 -6.88
N SER A 491 -19.08 -0.52 -7.22
CA SER A 491 -18.09 -1.28 -7.98
C SER A 491 -16.83 -1.50 -7.15
N ASP A 492 -16.23 -2.67 -7.26
CA ASP A 492 -14.92 -2.94 -6.71
C ASP A 492 -13.88 -2.04 -7.37
N GLY A 493 -12.79 -1.74 -6.66
CA GLY A 493 -11.76 -1.00 -7.32
C GLY A 493 -10.64 -0.29 -6.60
N PRO A 494 -9.92 -0.85 -5.61
CA PRO A 494 -8.70 -0.22 -5.11
C PRO A 494 -7.66 0.08 -6.21
N SER A 495 -7.59 -0.76 -7.26
CA SER A 495 -6.68 -0.57 -8.41
C SER A 495 -7.40 -0.19 -9.70
N GLY A 496 -8.54 0.50 -9.60
CA GLY A 496 -9.39 0.90 -10.73
C GLY A 496 -10.76 0.20 -10.74
N ILE A 497 -11.70 0.72 -11.50
CA ILE A 497 -13.09 0.23 -11.50
C ILE A 497 -13.16 -1.16 -12.10
N ARG A 498 -13.63 -2.14 -11.31
CA ARG A 498 -13.85 -3.50 -11.79
C ARG A 498 -15.29 -3.69 -12.26
N MET A 499 -15.46 -4.07 -13.52
CA MET A 499 -16.77 -4.38 -14.12
C MET A 499 -16.73 -5.74 -14.82
N ASP A 500 -17.36 -6.75 -14.22
CA ASP A 500 -17.27 -8.15 -14.64
C ASP A 500 -18.06 -8.49 -15.92
N CYS A 501 -18.79 -7.54 -16.49
CA CYS A 501 -19.55 -7.73 -17.75
C CYS A 501 -18.72 -7.44 -19.02
N GLY A 502 -17.43 -7.20 -18.89
CA GLY A 502 -16.53 -6.87 -20.01
C GLY A 502 -16.42 -5.38 -20.32
N THR A 503 -17.10 -4.50 -19.61
CA THR A 503 -16.90 -3.04 -19.73
C THR A 503 -15.45 -2.70 -19.35
N LYS A 504 -14.82 -1.85 -20.16
CA LYS A 504 -13.41 -1.48 -20.00
C LYS A 504 -13.25 -0.29 -19.08
N ALA A 505 -12.25 -0.36 -18.19
CA ALA A 505 -11.85 0.71 -17.30
C ALA A 505 -10.32 0.84 -17.23
N PHE A 506 -9.83 1.88 -16.58
CA PHE A 506 -8.40 2.06 -16.35
C PHE A 506 -7.93 1.23 -15.15
N SER A 507 -6.86 0.45 -15.35
CA SER A 507 -6.16 -0.19 -14.23
C SER A 507 -5.08 0.75 -13.73
N LEU A 508 -5.20 1.14 -12.47
CA LEU A 508 -4.29 2.02 -11.77
C LEU A 508 -3.09 1.25 -11.21
N PRO A 509 -1.99 1.94 -10.87
CA PRO A 509 -0.98 1.37 -9.99
C PRO A 509 -1.60 0.87 -8.68
N ASN A 510 -1.08 -0.20 -8.12
CA ASN A 510 -1.59 -0.75 -6.87
C ASN A 510 -1.35 0.19 -5.67
N GLY A 511 -2.07 -0.05 -4.56
CA GLY A 511 -2.02 0.81 -3.38
C GLY A 511 -0.61 0.96 -2.80
N THR A 512 0.15 -0.13 -2.70
CA THR A 512 1.54 -0.10 -2.21
C THR A 512 2.43 0.80 -3.07
N LEU A 513 2.33 0.70 -4.41
CA LEU A 513 3.11 1.56 -5.31
C LEU A 513 2.68 3.03 -5.20
N LEU A 514 1.39 3.30 -5.03
CA LEU A 514 0.90 4.66 -4.76
C LEU A 514 1.48 5.20 -3.44
N GLY A 515 1.52 4.38 -2.39
CA GLY A 515 2.16 4.69 -1.11
C GLY A 515 3.64 5.04 -1.26
N CYS A 516 4.39 4.28 -2.08
CA CYS A 516 5.81 4.53 -2.36
C CYS A 516 6.10 5.91 -2.95
N THR A 517 5.10 6.59 -3.50
CA THR A 517 5.26 7.96 -4.02
C THR A 517 5.48 8.98 -2.92
N PHE A 518 4.96 8.79 -1.70
CA PHE A 518 4.88 9.79 -0.63
C PHE A 518 4.36 11.14 -1.14
N ASN A 519 3.39 11.10 -2.06
CA ASN A 519 2.88 12.29 -2.77
C ASN A 519 1.36 12.30 -2.83
N CYS A 520 0.74 12.86 -1.79
CA CYS A 520 -0.72 12.95 -1.68
C CYS A 520 -1.35 13.72 -2.86
N GLU A 521 -0.67 14.77 -3.35
CA GLU A 521 -1.22 15.57 -4.45
C GLU A 521 -1.28 14.78 -5.77
N LEU A 522 -0.24 13.99 -6.08
CA LEU A 522 -0.27 13.11 -7.24
C LEU A 522 -1.40 12.08 -7.15
N VAL A 523 -1.58 11.49 -5.96
CA VAL A 523 -2.63 10.51 -5.71
C VAL A 523 -4.01 11.16 -5.84
N ARG A 524 -4.21 12.36 -5.29
CA ARG A 524 -5.45 13.13 -5.43
C ARG A 524 -5.80 13.39 -6.90
N GLN A 525 -4.84 13.87 -7.70
CA GLN A 525 -5.04 14.10 -9.13
C GLN A 525 -5.42 12.83 -9.89
N LEU A 526 -4.81 11.69 -9.55
CA LEU A 526 -5.14 10.41 -10.15
C LEU A 526 -6.59 10.00 -9.83
N TYR A 527 -7.02 10.20 -8.59
CA TYR A 527 -8.37 9.81 -8.16
C TYR A 527 -9.45 10.81 -8.58
N GLU A 528 -9.13 12.07 -8.86
CA GLU A 528 -10.06 12.97 -9.59
C GLU A 528 -10.43 12.38 -10.97
N MET A 529 -9.48 11.79 -11.68
CA MET A 529 -9.75 11.12 -12.95
C MET A 529 -10.58 9.84 -12.77
N THR A 530 -10.31 9.09 -11.69
CA THR A 530 -11.12 7.92 -11.32
C THR A 530 -12.56 8.31 -10.99
N GLY A 531 -12.76 9.41 -10.26
CA GLY A 531 -14.09 9.96 -9.99
C GLY A 531 -14.84 10.36 -11.27
N LEU A 532 -14.14 10.91 -12.25
CA LEU A 532 -14.73 11.18 -13.57
C LEU A 532 -15.14 9.88 -14.28
N GLU A 533 -14.28 8.84 -14.23
CA GLU A 533 -14.57 7.54 -14.83
C GLU A 533 -15.78 6.86 -14.16
N LEU A 534 -15.90 6.93 -12.82
CA LEU A 534 -17.09 6.47 -12.08
C LEU A 534 -18.36 7.14 -12.60
N ARG A 535 -18.37 8.47 -12.72
CA ARG A 535 -19.53 9.23 -13.23
C ARG A 535 -19.88 8.85 -14.66
N LEU A 536 -18.88 8.69 -15.54
CA LEU A 536 -19.11 8.30 -16.93
C LEU A 536 -19.70 6.89 -17.05
N ASN A 537 -19.34 6.00 -16.14
CA ASN A 537 -19.88 4.64 -16.06
C ASN A 537 -21.14 4.53 -15.19
N ARG A 538 -21.64 5.64 -14.63
CA ARG A 538 -22.80 5.65 -13.73
C ARG A 538 -22.64 4.69 -12.55
N VAL A 539 -21.48 4.73 -11.93
CA VAL A 539 -21.15 4.02 -10.69
C VAL A 539 -21.20 5.02 -9.56
N ASP A 540 -22.00 4.74 -8.54
CA ASP A 540 -22.29 5.67 -7.44
C ASP A 540 -21.27 5.57 -6.33
N THR A 541 -20.79 4.36 -6.07
CA THR A 541 -19.85 4.07 -4.95
C THR A 541 -18.70 3.20 -5.44
N LEU A 542 -17.47 3.59 -5.12
CA LEU A 542 -16.28 2.76 -5.26
C LEU A 542 -16.00 2.04 -3.94
N LEU A 543 -15.83 0.71 -3.99
CA LEU A 543 -15.35 -0.08 -2.85
C LEU A 543 -13.82 0.04 -2.79
N GLY A 544 -13.37 1.14 -2.25
CA GLY A 544 -11.98 1.57 -2.13
C GLY A 544 -11.91 2.90 -1.37
N PRO A 545 -10.73 3.35 -0.98
CA PRO A 545 -9.44 2.67 -1.06
C PRO A 545 -9.27 1.48 -0.10
N GLY A 546 -8.30 0.59 -0.38
CA GLY A 546 -7.84 -0.42 0.56
C GLY A 546 -6.93 0.23 1.61
N LEU A 547 -7.29 0.19 2.89
CA LEU A 547 -6.62 0.91 3.98
C LEU A 547 -6.14 0.02 5.13
N ASN A 548 -6.11 -1.29 4.93
CA ASN A 548 -5.55 -2.19 5.93
C ASN A 548 -4.03 -1.96 6.08
N ILE A 549 -3.54 -2.13 7.29
CA ILE A 549 -2.10 -2.03 7.55
C ILE A 549 -1.41 -3.30 7.06
N HIS A 550 -0.23 -3.17 6.44
CA HIS A 550 0.65 -4.28 6.09
C HIS A 550 1.22 -4.91 7.37
N ARG A 551 0.45 -5.77 7.99
CA ARG A 551 0.80 -6.39 9.25
C ARG A 551 1.82 -7.52 9.09
N ASN A 552 1.72 -8.27 7.99
CA ASN A 552 2.61 -9.38 7.67
C ASN A 552 2.82 -9.45 6.15
N PRO A 553 4.05 -9.69 5.67
CA PRO A 553 4.34 -9.81 4.23
C PRO A 553 3.58 -10.94 3.52
N LEU A 554 3.15 -11.96 4.24
CA LEU A 554 2.45 -13.11 3.66
C LEU A 554 0.99 -12.84 3.32
N ASN A 555 0.37 -11.75 3.78
CA ASN A 555 -0.99 -11.42 3.43
C ASN A 555 -1.15 -11.18 1.93
N GLY A 556 -2.00 -11.98 1.28
CA GLY A 556 -2.22 -11.94 -0.17
C GLY A 556 -2.75 -10.61 -0.70
N ARG A 557 -3.45 -9.83 0.13
CA ARG A 557 -4.08 -8.56 -0.25
C ARG A 557 -3.22 -7.32 0.04
N ASN A 558 -1.98 -7.43 0.52
CA ASN A 558 -1.13 -6.25 0.77
C ASN A 558 -0.97 -5.36 -0.45
N PHE A 559 -0.97 -5.93 -1.67
CA PHE A 559 -0.80 -5.17 -2.92
C PHE A 559 -1.79 -4.00 -3.07
N GLU A 560 -3.02 -4.16 -2.60
CA GLU A 560 -4.07 -3.14 -2.70
C GLU A 560 -4.11 -2.17 -1.52
N TYR A 561 -3.35 -2.46 -0.45
CA TYR A 561 -3.18 -1.58 0.70
C TYR A 561 -1.96 -0.67 0.51
N ILE A 562 -1.73 0.24 1.45
CA ILE A 562 -0.77 1.34 1.26
C ILE A 562 0.57 1.04 1.93
N SER A 563 0.59 0.65 3.23
CA SER A 563 1.80 0.67 4.04
C SER A 563 1.64 -0.09 5.36
N GLU A 564 2.77 -0.43 5.98
CA GLU A 564 2.85 -0.83 7.38
C GLU A 564 2.60 0.34 8.35
N ASP A 565 2.68 1.58 7.86
CA ASP A 565 2.49 2.78 8.68
C ASP A 565 1.08 3.36 8.57
N PRO A 566 0.34 3.52 9.69
CA PRO A 566 -1.02 4.03 9.68
C PRO A 566 -1.14 5.51 9.30
N PHE A 567 -0.12 6.34 9.57
CA PHE A 567 -0.15 7.76 9.20
C PHE A 567 -0.02 7.93 7.69
N LEU A 568 0.94 7.24 7.06
CA LEU A 568 1.07 7.24 5.60
C LEU A 568 -0.19 6.68 4.93
N THR A 569 -0.70 5.54 5.44
CA THR A 569 -1.94 4.93 4.93
C THR A 569 -3.12 5.90 5.01
N GLY A 570 -3.31 6.54 6.15
CA GLY A 570 -4.40 7.51 6.34
C GLY A 570 -4.29 8.73 5.44
N LYS A 571 -3.07 9.29 5.26
CA LYS A 571 -2.85 10.44 4.38
C LYS A 571 -3.08 10.12 2.90
N MET A 572 -2.60 8.96 2.45
CA MET A 572 -2.83 8.50 1.08
C MET A 572 -4.29 8.14 0.82
N GLY A 573 -4.95 7.49 1.79
CA GLY A 573 -6.38 7.19 1.70
C GLY A 573 -7.24 8.47 1.65
N ALA A 574 -6.93 9.46 2.48
CA ALA A 574 -7.61 10.75 2.42
C ALA A 574 -7.44 11.44 1.06
N ALA A 575 -6.24 11.36 0.46
CA ALA A 575 -5.99 11.92 -0.86
C ALA A 575 -6.78 11.20 -1.98
N GLN A 576 -7.06 9.90 -1.81
CA GLN A 576 -7.89 9.13 -2.75
C GLN A 576 -9.39 9.48 -2.64
N LEU A 577 -9.84 9.95 -1.47
CA LEU A 577 -11.24 10.31 -1.22
C LEU A 577 -11.59 11.76 -1.58
N GLN A 578 -10.61 12.64 -1.71
CA GLN A 578 -10.78 14.06 -2.07
C GLN A 578 -10.97 14.26 -3.57
#